data_b5a94eccedf9518eabc84a77ed9f6c00
#
_entry.id   b5a94eccedf9518eabc84a77ed9f6c00
#
_cell.length_a   1.000
_cell.length_b   1.000
_cell.length_c   1.000
_cell.angle_alpha   90.00
_cell.angle_beta   90.00
_cell.angle_gamma   90.00
#
_symmetry.space_group_name_H-M   'P 1'
#
loop_
_entity.id
_entity.type
_entity.pdbx_description
1 polymer ?
#
loop_
_entity_poly.entity_id
_entity_poly.type
_entity_poly.pdbx_seq_one_letter_code
_entity_poly.pdbx_strand_id
1 'polypeptide(L)'
;MVARLFMMMLFLLLVFCTLEAQNAPMLQVGDRAPDFSLPYATKDSIARTPLNLSSLVGKSAIVLAFYPADWSGGCTKEVCTMRDDFANIQSLNADILAISGDYVYSHHEWAKHHNLPFKLVSDHTHEVAKAYHSYNEKSLMNKRTVVVIDTRGAIAYIDLEYSVRDDADFQQLKSALAKLR
;
A
#
# COMPACT_ATOMS: atom_id res chain seq x y z
N MET A 1 -49.13 -5.32 20.32
CA MET A 1 -48.68 -6.16 19.18
C MET A 1 -47.85 -5.39 18.18
N VAL A 2 -48.22 -4.17 17.78
CA VAL A 2 -47.52 -3.32 16.78
C VAL A 2 -46.11 -2.92 17.24
N ALA A 3 -45.89 -2.56 18.51
CA ALA A 3 -44.55 -2.15 19.00
C ALA A 3 -43.50 -3.25 18.97
N ARG A 4 -43.89 -4.54 19.15
CA ARG A 4 -42.96 -5.68 19.04
C ARG A 4 -42.57 -5.98 17.60
N LEU A 5 -43.47 -5.76 16.65
CA LEU A 5 -43.19 -5.93 15.22
C LEU A 5 -42.23 -4.86 14.73
N PHE A 6 -42.36 -3.62 15.20
CA PHE A 6 -41.47 -2.51 14.82
C PHE A 6 -40.06 -2.69 15.39
N MET A 7 -39.91 -3.18 16.60
CA MET A 7 -38.63 -3.47 17.24
C MET A 7 -37.91 -4.65 16.58
N MET A 8 -38.63 -5.68 16.12
CA MET A 8 -38.06 -6.80 15.35
C MET A 8 -37.58 -6.34 13.94
N MET A 9 -38.37 -5.46 13.28
CA MET A 9 -37.99 -4.92 11.96
C MET A 9 -36.75 -4.02 12.05
N LEU A 10 -36.64 -3.21 13.13
CA LEU A 10 -35.46 -2.37 13.36
C LEU A 10 -34.21 -3.20 13.67
N PHE A 11 -34.35 -4.33 14.39
CA PHE A 11 -33.26 -5.26 14.68
C PHE A 11 -32.79 -6.01 13.42
N LEU A 12 -33.71 -6.40 12.52
CA LEU A 12 -33.37 -7.01 11.21
C LEU A 12 -32.62 -6.04 10.31
N LEU A 13 -32.99 -4.74 10.29
CA LEU A 13 -32.29 -3.72 9.50
C LEU A 13 -30.88 -3.45 10.01
N LEU A 14 -30.66 -3.48 11.33
CA LEU A 14 -29.33 -3.32 11.94
C LEU A 14 -28.40 -4.52 11.65
N VAL A 15 -28.96 -5.74 11.62
CA VAL A 15 -28.18 -6.96 11.31
C VAL A 15 -27.80 -7.01 9.81
N PHE A 16 -28.65 -6.50 8.91
CA PHE A 16 -28.32 -6.42 7.48
C PHE A 16 -27.18 -5.42 7.20
N CYS A 17 -27.14 -4.28 7.93
CA CYS A 17 -26.12 -3.24 7.74
C CYS A 17 -24.72 -3.69 8.20
N THR A 18 -24.62 -4.67 9.13
CA THR A 18 -23.33 -5.18 9.64
C THR A 18 -22.73 -6.30 8.77
N LEU A 19 -23.52 -6.94 7.90
CA LEU A 19 -23.04 -8.06 7.07
C LEU A 19 -22.32 -7.62 5.79
N GLU A 20 -22.53 -6.38 5.32
CA GLU A 20 -21.87 -5.87 4.10
C GLU A 20 -20.42 -5.40 4.32
N ALA A 21 -20.00 -5.18 5.58
CA ALA A 21 -18.66 -4.69 5.90
C ALA A 21 -17.55 -5.78 5.83
N GLN A 22 -17.88 -7.05 5.60
CA GLN A 22 -16.92 -8.16 5.70
C GLN A 22 -16.43 -8.74 4.37
N ASN A 23 -16.94 -8.31 3.22
CA ASN A 23 -16.50 -8.79 1.92
C ASN A 23 -16.31 -7.65 0.92
N ALA A 24 -15.36 -6.76 1.19
CA ALA A 24 -14.89 -5.88 0.12
C ALA A 24 -14.36 -6.74 -1.05
N PRO A 25 -14.82 -6.50 -2.28
CA PRO A 25 -14.35 -7.29 -3.43
C PRO A 25 -12.82 -7.17 -3.56
N MET A 26 -12.18 -8.26 -3.98
CA MET A 26 -10.73 -8.26 -4.24
C MET A 26 -10.43 -7.23 -5.32
N LEU A 27 -9.43 -6.39 -5.05
CA LEU A 27 -8.95 -5.40 -6.02
C LEU A 27 -8.41 -6.10 -7.27
N GLN A 28 -8.73 -5.54 -8.43
CA GLN A 28 -8.31 -6.04 -9.73
C GLN A 28 -7.65 -4.95 -10.56
N VAL A 29 -6.90 -5.37 -11.58
CA VAL A 29 -6.38 -4.43 -12.58
C VAL A 29 -7.55 -3.75 -13.29
N GLY A 30 -7.49 -2.41 -13.36
CA GLY A 30 -8.56 -1.55 -13.90
C GLY A 30 -9.40 -0.87 -12.82
N ASP A 31 -9.42 -1.39 -11.59
CA ASP A 31 -10.12 -0.74 -10.48
C ASP A 31 -9.47 0.60 -10.12
N ARG A 32 -10.27 1.53 -9.59
CA ARG A 32 -9.74 2.74 -8.98
C ARG A 32 -9.01 2.39 -7.70
N ALA A 33 -7.77 2.86 -7.57
CA ALA A 33 -6.98 2.66 -6.37
C ALA A 33 -7.66 3.31 -5.15
N PRO A 34 -7.85 2.61 -4.03
CA PRO A 34 -8.33 3.19 -2.78
C PRO A 34 -7.46 4.38 -2.35
N ASP A 35 -8.08 5.55 -2.13
CA ASP A 35 -7.36 6.76 -1.68
C ASP A 35 -6.98 6.64 -0.21
N PHE A 36 -5.91 7.35 0.18
CA PHE A 36 -5.49 7.42 1.57
C PHE A 36 -4.77 8.72 1.89
N SER A 37 -4.72 9.04 3.17
CA SER A 37 -3.97 10.16 3.73
C SER A 37 -3.17 9.67 4.94
N LEU A 38 -1.85 9.47 4.79
CA LEU A 38 -1.01 8.85 5.79
C LEU A 38 0.26 9.68 6.08
N PRO A 39 0.76 9.66 7.33
CA PRO A 39 2.06 10.21 7.67
C PRO A 39 3.17 9.50 6.91
N TYR A 40 4.25 10.21 6.61
CA TYR A 40 5.41 9.62 5.93
C TYR A 40 6.72 10.25 6.37
N ALA A 41 7.80 9.54 6.11
CA ALA A 41 9.17 10.02 6.27
C ALA A 41 9.99 9.75 5.01
N THR A 42 11.09 10.49 4.90
CA THR A 42 12.18 10.26 3.96
C THR A 42 13.49 10.11 4.75
N LYS A 43 14.58 9.81 4.10
CA LYS A 43 15.90 9.81 4.74
C LYS A 43 16.33 11.20 5.29
N ASP A 44 15.74 12.26 4.78
CA ASP A 44 16.13 13.64 5.09
C ASP A 44 15.22 14.29 6.15
N SER A 45 13.96 13.82 6.28
CA SER A 45 12.98 14.44 7.18
C SER A 45 11.75 13.57 7.45
N ILE A 46 11.08 13.88 8.56
CA ILE A 46 9.71 13.45 8.84
C ILE A 46 8.77 14.55 8.36
N ALA A 47 7.79 14.20 7.52
CA ALA A 47 6.86 15.17 6.96
C ALA A 47 5.91 15.73 8.03
N ARG A 48 5.61 17.04 7.94
CA ARG A 48 4.67 17.72 8.86
C ARG A 48 3.21 17.50 8.46
N THR A 49 2.95 17.19 7.19
CA THR A 49 1.60 16.95 6.63
C THR A 49 1.53 15.56 6.03
N PRO A 50 0.39 14.88 6.17
CA PRO A 50 0.19 13.57 5.54
C PRO A 50 0.33 13.61 4.03
N LEU A 51 0.71 12.48 3.45
CA LEU A 51 0.67 12.21 2.02
C LEU A 51 -0.73 11.78 1.62
N ASN A 52 -1.32 12.45 0.65
CA ASN A 52 -2.56 12.02 0.02
C ASN A 52 -2.23 11.34 -1.31
N LEU A 53 -2.69 10.10 -1.52
CA LEU A 53 -2.46 9.39 -2.77
C LEU A 53 -3.03 10.17 -3.96
N SER A 54 -4.25 10.69 -3.83
CA SER A 54 -4.92 11.51 -4.86
C SER A 54 -4.11 12.73 -5.32
N SER A 55 -3.24 13.28 -4.46
CA SER A 55 -2.36 14.41 -4.81
C SER A 55 -1.20 14.03 -5.75
N LEU A 56 -0.92 12.74 -5.89
CA LEU A 56 0.14 12.19 -6.75
C LEU A 56 -0.40 11.75 -8.12
N VAL A 57 -1.68 11.42 -8.18
CA VAL A 57 -2.35 11.03 -9.44
C VAL A 57 -2.22 12.14 -10.48
N GLY A 58 -1.96 11.77 -11.72
CA GLY A 58 -1.76 12.71 -12.83
C GLY A 58 -0.31 13.12 -13.08
N LYS A 59 0.64 12.75 -12.22
CA LYS A 59 2.07 13.14 -12.35
C LYS A 59 2.93 12.01 -12.89
N SER A 60 2.94 10.89 -12.18
CA SER A 60 3.72 9.70 -12.50
C SER A 60 2.91 8.45 -12.15
N ALA A 61 3.32 7.29 -12.62
CA ALA A 61 2.85 6.03 -12.07
C ALA A 61 3.35 5.90 -10.60
N ILE A 62 2.61 5.19 -9.76
CA ILE A 62 2.94 5.04 -8.35
C ILE A 62 3.06 3.55 -8.04
N VAL A 63 4.20 3.15 -7.50
CA VAL A 63 4.43 1.81 -6.96
C VAL A 63 4.14 1.86 -5.46
N LEU A 64 3.10 1.17 -5.00
CA LEU A 64 2.88 0.89 -3.59
C LEU A 64 3.55 -0.43 -3.26
N ALA A 65 4.54 -0.42 -2.37
CA ALA A 65 5.24 -1.60 -1.89
C ALA A 65 4.92 -1.80 -0.41
N PHE A 66 3.96 -2.70 -0.12
CA PHE A 66 3.63 -3.07 1.25
C PHE A 66 4.62 -4.11 1.77
N TYR A 67 5.10 -3.91 2.99
CA TYR A 67 6.03 -4.81 3.65
C TYR A 67 5.72 -4.97 5.14
N PRO A 68 6.16 -6.08 5.80
CA PRO A 68 5.82 -6.37 7.19
C PRO A 68 6.35 -5.36 8.22
N ALA A 69 7.66 -5.09 8.21
CA ALA A 69 8.29 -4.26 9.26
C ALA A 69 9.66 -3.74 8.84
N ASP A 70 10.00 -2.53 9.29
CA ASP A 70 11.35 -1.97 9.23
C ASP A 70 12.38 -2.91 9.91
N TRP A 71 13.64 -2.75 9.56
CA TRP A 71 14.78 -3.45 10.18
C TRP A 71 14.78 -4.98 10.02
N SER A 72 13.74 -5.60 9.42
CA SER A 72 13.75 -7.04 9.15
C SER A 72 14.58 -7.36 7.90
N GLY A 73 15.31 -8.49 7.90
CA GLY A 73 16.24 -8.84 6.82
C GLY A 73 15.58 -8.95 5.45
N GLY A 74 14.37 -9.52 5.38
CA GLY A 74 13.63 -9.66 4.13
C GLY A 74 13.11 -8.30 3.60
N CYS A 75 12.63 -7.41 4.50
CA CYS A 75 12.16 -6.09 4.10
C CYS A 75 13.33 -5.18 3.70
N THR A 76 14.47 -5.31 4.39
CA THR A 76 15.70 -4.61 3.98
C THR A 76 16.13 -5.03 2.57
N LYS A 77 16.08 -6.33 2.25
CA LYS A 77 16.38 -6.80 0.88
C LYS A 77 15.42 -6.15 -0.14
N GLU A 78 14.12 -6.11 0.15
CA GLU A 78 13.11 -5.53 -0.74
C GLU A 78 13.38 -4.06 -1.06
N VAL A 79 13.47 -3.22 -0.03
CA VAL A 79 13.66 -1.77 -0.22
C VAL A 79 15.03 -1.44 -0.79
N CYS A 80 16.08 -2.22 -0.45
CA CYS A 80 17.40 -2.04 -1.04
C CYS A 80 17.43 -2.44 -2.52
N THR A 81 16.72 -3.50 -2.93
CA THR A 81 16.56 -3.84 -4.36
C THR A 81 15.87 -2.70 -5.11
N MET A 82 14.79 -2.14 -4.56
CA MET A 82 14.10 -1.00 -5.16
C MET A 82 14.95 0.27 -5.17
N ARG A 83 15.77 0.51 -4.12
CA ARG A 83 16.74 1.61 -4.08
C ARG A 83 17.77 1.49 -5.18
N ASP A 84 18.35 0.32 -5.33
CA ASP A 84 19.46 0.07 -6.26
C ASP A 84 19.01 0.20 -7.73
N ASP A 85 17.73 -0.05 -8.02
CA ASP A 85 17.12 0.13 -9.35
C ASP A 85 16.27 1.42 -9.48
N PHE A 86 16.32 2.30 -8.49
CA PHE A 86 15.42 3.46 -8.40
C PHE A 86 15.51 4.39 -9.61
N ALA A 87 16.72 4.64 -10.11
CA ALA A 87 16.92 5.47 -11.30
C ALA A 87 16.22 4.88 -12.54
N ASN A 88 16.22 3.55 -12.68
CA ASN A 88 15.52 2.87 -13.77
C ASN A 88 13.99 3.00 -13.60
N ILE A 89 13.48 2.83 -12.37
CA ILE A 89 12.05 3.01 -12.07
C ILE A 89 11.61 4.44 -12.36
N GLN A 90 12.39 5.44 -11.95
CA GLN A 90 12.14 6.85 -12.30
C GLN A 90 12.18 7.11 -13.80
N SER A 91 13.10 6.45 -14.53
CA SER A 91 13.16 6.58 -15.98
C SER A 91 11.89 6.04 -16.68
N LEU A 92 11.13 5.17 -16.01
CA LEU A 92 9.81 4.69 -16.42
C LEU A 92 8.66 5.62 -15.98
N ASN A 93 8.99 6.83 -15.50
CA ASN A 93 8.04 7.82 -14.97
C ASN A 93 7.20 7.25 -13.80
N ALA A 94 7.85 6.59 -12.84
CA ALA A 94 7.22 6.02 -11.67
C ALA A 94 7.92 6.44 -10.37
N ASP A 95 7.11 6.64 -9.32
CA ASP A 95 7.54 6.88 -7.95
C ASP A 95 7.24 5.68 -7.06
N ILE A 96 8.00 5.52 -5.96
CA ILE A 96 7.81 4.44 -4.99
C ILE A 96 7.30 5.01 -3.67
N LEU A 97 6.29 4.36 -3.11
CA LEU A 97 5.81 4.51 -1.74
C LEU A 97 5.93 3.16 -1.05
N ALA A 98 6.86 3.02 -0.11
CA ALA A 98 6.99 1.82 0.71
C ALA A 98 6.13 1.98 1.96
N ILE A 99 5.29 0.97 2.29
CA ILE A 99 4.21 1.11 3.28
C ILE A 99 4.28 -0.02 4.31
N SER A 100 4.39 0.34 5.60
CA SER A 100 4.24 -0.61 6.70
C SER A 100 3.48 -0.02 7.89
N GLY A 101 3.22 -0.82 8.91
CA GLY A 101 2.62 -0.38 10.17
C GLY A 101 3.58 0.33 11.11
N ASP A 102 4.86 0.46 10.77
CA ASP A 102 5.84 1.14 11.61
C ASP A 102 5.60 2.66 11.67
N TYR A 103 6.04 3.28 12.76
CA TYR A 103 5.93 4.73 12.92
C TYR A 103 6.95 5.49 12.07
N VAL A 104 6.60 6.72 11.70
CA VAL A 104 7.44 7.62 10.88
C VAL A 104 8.85 7.84 11.46
N TYR A 105 9.02 7.71 12.75
CA TYR A 105 10.34 7.81 13.41
C TYR A 105 11.23 6.62 13.05
N SER A 106 10.70 5.39 13.05
CA SER A 106 11.39 4.20 12.55
C SER A 106 11.71 4.33 11.08
N HIS A 107 10.71 4.69 10.27
CA HIS A 107 10.86 4.94 8.84
C HIS A 107 11.99 5.94 8.54
N HIS A 108 12.05 7.07 9.26
CA HIS A 108 13.08 8.08 9.06
C HIS A 108 14.49 7.52 9.29
N GLU A 109 14.71 6.88 10.44
CA GLU A 109 16.03 6.34 10.78
C GLU A 109 16.41 5.17 9.86
N TRP A 110 15.44 4.33 9.49
CA TRP A 110 15.70 3.22 8.56
C TRP A 110 15.98 3.71 7.13
N ALA A 111 15.23 4.70 6.63
CA ALA A 111 15.48 5.33 5.35
C ALA A 111 16.86 5.98 5.29
N LYS A 112 17.26 6.66 6.37
CA LYS A 112 18.56 7.28 6.51
C LYS A 112 19.69 6.26 6.54
N HIS A 113 19.53 5.18 7.35
CA HIS A 113 20.52 4.11 7.47
C HIS A 113 20.79 3.41 6.13
N HIS A 114 19.75 3.13 5.36
CA HIS A 114 19.84 2.45 4.05
C HIS A 114 19.91 3.41 2.86
N ASN A 115 19.96 4.73 3.09
CA ASN A 115 19.97 5.76 2.04
C ASN A 115 18.83 5.58 1.02
N LEU A 116 17.60 5.33 1.49
CA LEU A 116 16.44 5.10 0.64
C LEU A 116 15.99 6.41 -0.03
N PRO A 117 15.87 6.47 -1.37
CA PRO A 117 15.57 7.70 -2.10
C PRO A 117 14.06 7.99 -2.23
N PHE A 118 13.20 7.14 -1.69
CA PHE A 118 11.74 7.23 -1.78
C PHE A 118 11.09 7.40 -0.41
N LYS A 119 9.77 7.61 -0.42
CA LYS A 119 8.98 7.84 0.79
C LYS A 119 8.61 6.53 1.48
N LEU A 120 8.72 6.49 2.81
CA LEU A 120 8.19 5.44 3.65
C LEU A 120 6.95 5.96 4.35
N VAL A 121 5.83 5.27 4.17
CA VAL A 121 4.49 5.71 4.57
C VAL A 121 3.99 4.84 5.72
N SER A 122 3.56 5.49 6.80
CA SER A 122 3.17 4.85 8.06
C SER A 122 1.66 4.57 8.09
N ASP A 123 1.28 3.33 7.86
CA ASP A 123 -0.10 2.81 8.00
C ASP A 123 -0.27 2.09 9.34
N HIS A 124 -0.08 2.81 10.45
CA HIS A 124 -0.02 2.22 11.79
C HIS A 124 -1.29 1.47 12.20
N THR A 125 -2.45 1.86 11.70
CA THR A 125 -3.73 1.18 11.92
C THR A 125 -4.00 0.03 10.95
N HIS A 126 -3.14 -0.14 9.94
CA HIS A 126 -3.28 -1.10 8.85
C HIS A 126 -4.58 -0.96 8.03
N GLU A 127 -5.21 0.22 8.06
CA GLU A 127 -6.44 0.46 7.31
C GLU A 127 -6.22 0.45 5.80
N VAL A 128 -5.12 1.05 5.36
CA VAL A 128 -4.73 1.04 3.95
C VAL A 128 -4.28 -0.36 3.53
N ALA A 129 -3.49 -1.04 4.35
CA ALA A 129 -3.12 -2.43 4.08
C ALA A 129 -4.32 -3.37 3.95
N LYS A 130 -5.38 -3.17 4.76
CA LYS A 130 -6.65 -3.91 4.63
C LYS A 130 -7.36 -3.58 3.33
N ALA A 131 -7.46 -2.30 2.97
CA ALA A 131 -8.09 -1.84 1.74
C ALA A 131 -7.39 -2.40 0.48
N TYR A 132 -6.08 -2.62 0.54
CA TYR A 132 -5.27 -3.21 -0.53
C TYR A 132 -5.05 -4.73 -0.39
N HIS A 133 -5.78 -5.41 0.51
CA HIS A 133 -5.67 -6.85 0.80
C HIS A 133 -4.26 -7.31 1.22
N SER A 134 -3.44 -6.38 1.68
CA SER A 134 -2.06 -6.62 2.13
C SER A 134 -1.95 -6.94 3.62
N TYR A 135 -3.03 -6.84 4.40
CA TYR A 135 -2.99 -7.13 5.84
C TYR A 135 -3.09 -8.62 6.12
N ASN A 136 -2.35 -9.09 7.13
CA ASN A 136 -2.40 -10.47 7.60
C ASN A 136 -2.87 -10.49 9.07
N GLU A 137 -4.09 -10.94 9.28
CA GLU A 137 -4.75 -11.02 10.60
C GLU A 137 -4.01 -11.91 11.61
N LYS A 138 -3.23 -12.91 11.14
CA LYS A 138 -2.51 -13.82 12.02
C LYS A 138 -1.22 -13.21 12.56
N SER A 139 -0.49 -12.51 11.72
CA SER A 139 0.78 -11.87 12.11
C SER A 139 0.59 -10.44 12.59
N LEU A 140 -0.58 -9.83 12.37
CA LEU A 140 -0.90 -8.43 12.65
C LEU A 140 0.06 -7.45 11.91
N MET A 141 0.55 -7.85 10.75
CA MET A 141 1.47 -7.09 9.91
C MET A 141 0.99 -7.09 8.46
N ASN A 142 1.58 -6.22 7.65
CA ASN A 142 1.38 -6.29 6.21
C ASN A 142 2.00 -7.57 5.64
N LYS A 143 1.39 -8.10 4.60
CA LYS A 143 2.03 -9.04 3.66
C LYS A 143 3.00 -8.26 2.76
N ARG A 144 3.76 -8.98 1.93
CA ARG A 144 4.45 -8.35 0.81
C ARG A 144 3.50 -8.28 -0.36
N THR A 145 3.14 -7.08 -0.72
CA THR A 145 2.20 -6.81 -1.81
C THR A 145 2.74 -5.64 -2.61
N VAL A 146 2.76 -5.76 -3.92
CA VAL A 146 3.13 -4.66 -4.81
C VAL A 146 1.96 -4.31 -5.71
N VAL A 147 1.61 -3.02 -5.74
CA VAL A 147 0.55 -2.48 -6.59
C VAL A 147 1.11 -1.33 -7.41
N VAL A 148 0.86 -1.33 -8.73
CA VAL A 148 1.16 -0.19 -9.58
C VAL A 148 -0.12 0.54 -9.92
N ILE A 149 -0.12 1.84 -9.69
CA ILE A 149 -1.22 2.75 -10.01
C ILE A 149 -0.78 3.62 -11.20
N ASP A 150 -1.59 3.67 -12.24
CA ASP A 150 -1.32 4.50 -13.42
C ASP A 150 -1.59 5.99 -13.15
N THR A 151 -1.23 6.86 -14.10
CA THR A 151 -1.45 8.31 -14.00
C THR A 151 -2.93 8.72 -13.93
N ARG A 152 -3.87 7.83 -14.21
CA ARG A 152 -5.32 8.08 -14.08
C ARG A 152 -5.86 7.68 -12.72
N GLY A 153 -5.03 7.03 -11.88
CA GLY A 153 -5.41 6.53 -10.56
C GLY A 153 -6.04 5.14 -10.59
N ALA A 154 -5.87 4.40 -11.68
CA ALA A 154 -6.33 3.02 -11.80
C ALA A 154 -5.19 2.05 -11.47
N ILE A 155 -5.53 0.89 -10.90
CA ILE A 155 -4.58 -0.21 -10.67
C ILE A 155 -4.18 -0.79 -12.03
N ALA A 156 -2.89 -0.73 -12.35
CA ALA A 156 -2.32 -1.26 -13.58
C ALA A 156 -1.63 -2.61 -13.39
N TYR A 157 -1.21 -2.92 -12.15
CA TYR A 157 -0.60 -4.19 -11.77
C TYR A 157 -0.85 -4.42 -10.29
N ILE A 158 -1.03 -5.68 -9.92
CA ILE A 158 -1.15 -6.10 -8.52
C ILE A 158 -0.51 -7.48 -8.34
N ASP A 159 0.32 -7.59 -7.32
CA ASP A 159 0.93 -8.83 -6.85
C ASP A 159 0.72 -8.91 -5.33
N LEU A 160 -0.16 -9.79 -4.88
CA LEU A 160 -0.53 -9.96 -3.47
C LEU A 160 0.42 -10.89 -2.69
N GLU A 161 1.33 -11.58 -3.39
CA GLU A 161 2.24 -12.57 -2.81
C GLU A 161 3.70 -12.30 -3.24
N TYR A 162 4.04 -11.02 -3.43
CA TYR A 162 5.36 -10.57 -3.89
C TYR A 162 6.50 -11.19 -3.08
N SER A 163 7.48 -11.76 -3.77
CA SER A 163 8.61 -12.45 -3.16
C SER A 163 9.94 -11.72 -3.40
N VAL A 164 10.67 -11.46 -2.33
CA VAL A 164 12.05 -10.93 -2.41
C VAL A 164 13.11 -12.03 -2.63
N ARG A 165 12.68 -13.28 -2.71
CA ARG A 165 13.56 -14.44 -2.92
C ARG A 165 13.78 -14.73 -4.39
N ASP A 166 12.82 -14.36 -5.23
CA ASP A 166 12.84 -14.53 -6.67
C ASP A 166 12.90 -13.16 -7.35
N ASP A 167 13.88 -12.97 -8.21
CA ASP A 167 14.02 -11.75 -9.00
C ASP A 167 12.89 -11.62 -10.06
N ALA A 168 12.17 -12.70 -10.35
CA ALA A 168 11.09 -12.73 -11.33
C ALA A 168 9.99 -11.71 -11.00
N ASP A 169 9.58 -11.60 -9.73
CA ASP A 169 8.53 -10.67 -9.32
C ASP A 169 8.96 -9.22 -9.52
N PHE A 170 10.22 -8.90 -9.23
CA PHE A 170 10.77 -7.58 -9.49
C PHE A 170 10.86 -7.28 -11.00
N GLN A 171 11.18 -8.26 -11.84
CA GLN A 171 11.17 -8.10 -13.30
C GLN A 171 9.74 -7.94 -13.85
N GLN A 172 8.75 -8.62 -13.26
CA GLN A 172 7.33 -8.44 -13.61
C GLN A 172 6.85 -7.03 -13.27
N LEU A 173 7.21 -6.50 -12.09
CA LEU A 173 6.94 -5.12 -11.71
C LEU A 173 7.51 -4.14 -12.76
N LYS A 174 8.78 -4.26 -13.12
CA LYS A 174 9.41 -3.40 -14.15
C LYS A 174 8.73 -3.53 -15.50
N SER A 175 8.36 -4.74 -15.89
CA SER A 175 7.63 -5.01 -17.13
C SER A 175 6.24 -4.35 -17.13
N ALA A 176 5.55 -4.34 -15.99
CA ALA A 176 4.27 -3.67 -15.83
C ALA A 176 4.41 -2.15 -15.98
N LEU A 177 5.44 -1.55 -15.35
CA LEU A 177 5.73 -0.12 -15.48
C LEU A 177 6.08 0.28 -16.92
N ALA A 178 6.87 -0.54 -17.62
CA ALA A 178 7.24 -0.28 -19.00
C ALA A 178 6.03 -0.23 -19.97
N LYS A 179 4.94 -0.92 -19.67
CA LYS A 179 3.69 -0.93 -20.45
C LYS A 179 2.83 0.32 -20.26
N LEU A 180 3.14 1.17 -19.28
CA LEU A 180 2.38 2.40 -18.98
C LEU A 180 2.91 3.64 -19.73
N ARG A 181 3.92 3.46 -20.57
CA ARG A 181 4.54 4.52 -21.41
C ARG A 181 3.76 4.81 -22.67
#